data_88ac838f636264955fb3228031b1a476
#
_entry.id   88ac838f636264955fb3228031b1a476
#
_cell.length_a   1.000
_cell.length_b   1.000
_cell.length_c   1.000
_cell.angle_alpha   90.00
_cell.angle_beta   90.00
_cell.angle_gamma   90.00
#
_symmetry.space_group_name_H-M   'P 1'
#
loop_
_entity.id
_entity.type
_entity.pdbx_description
1 polymer ?
#
loop_
_entity_poly.entity_id
_entity_poly.type
_entity_poly.pdbx_seq_one_letter_code
_entity_poly.pdbx_strand_id
1 'polypeptide(L)'
;MENNENLFAGTFQLDDFQKALGYEFKDKGLLQKALTHSSYCSEHGLSGIQSNERLEFMGDGYLNAIIASELYRLMHDCAEGSLSRMRASIVCEKSLGEVGKKLKIGEYIKLGRGELKNGGRRKISITADAVESVIGAIFLDSGYEKAREFVLRQFSSLIERVMQGNFERDYKTLLQESLRAGRETRKIKYVLDRTEGPDHDKTFFVHVEFDGVKMGYGRGKSKKEAERNAACQTLKDRKSTRLNSSHLAES
;
A
#
# COMPACT_ATOMS: atom_id res chain seq x y z
N MET A 1 48.12 -11.69 -0.93
CA MET A 1 47.75 -10.83 -2.08
C MET A 1 46.98 -11.72 -3.05
N GLU A 2 45.69 -11.98 -2.74
CA GLU A 2 44.84 -12.78 -3.60
C GLU A 2 43.58 -12.02 -3.93
N ASN A 3 43.52 -11.66 -5.19
CA ASN A 3 42.44 -11.45 -6.10
C ASN A 3 41.27 -10.53 -5.72
N ASN A 4 41.52 -9.26 -6.01
CA ASN A 4 40.50 -8.22 -6.20
C ASN A 4 39.72 -8.35 -7.55
N GLU A 5 39.99 -9.36 -8.37
CA GLU A 5 39.47 -9.46 -9.73
C GLU A 5 38.02 -9.95 -9.83
N ASN A 6 37.46 -10.57 -8.78
CA ASN A 6 36.05 -11.01 -8.79
C ASN A 6 35.04 -9.95 -8.30
N LEU A 7 35.49 -8.81 -7.81
CA LEU A 7 34.61 -7.68 -7.47
C LEU A 7 34.05 -6.97 -8.72
N PHE A 8 34.73 -7.06 -9.85
CA PHE A 8 34.38 -6.31 -11.07
C PHE A 8 33.40 -7.02 -12.02
N ALA A 9 33.23 -8.33 -11.91
CA ALA A 9 32.22 -9.05 -12.71
C ALA A 9 30.77 -8.65 -12.34
N GLY A 10 30.55 -8.06 -11.17
CA GLY A 10 29.25 -7.54 -10.73
C GLY A 10 28.90 -6.13 -11.20
N THR A 11 29.87 -5.38 -11.76
CA THR A 11 29.66 -3.93 -12.05
C THR A 11 28.73 -3.73 -13.23
N PHE A 12 28.85 -4.52 -14.29
CA PHE A 12 27.96 -4.45 -15.46
C PHE A 12 26.52 -4.78 -15.14
N GLN A 13 26.26 -5.77 -14.26
CA GLN A 13 24.91 -6.11 -13.82
C GLN A 13 24.27 -5.01 -12.97
N LEU A 14 25.06 -4.28 -12.17
CA LEU A 14 24.55 -3.18 -11.35
C LEU A 14 24.17 -1.96 -12.19
N ASP A 15 24.89 -1.66 -13.25
CA ASP A 15 24.56 -0.53 -14.12
C ASP A 15 23.25 -0.77 -14.89
N ASP A 16 22.99 -2.01 -15.32
CA ASP A 16 21.71 -2.36 -15.93
C ASP A 16 20.56 -2.32 -14.91
N PHE A 17 20.82 -2.72 -13.67
CA PHE A 17 19.82 -2.61 -12.62
C PHE A 17 19.51 -1.17 -12.26
N GLN A 18 20.50 -0.27 -12.20
CA GLN A 18 20.28 1.16 -12.01
C GLN A 18 19.40 1.78 -13.10
N LYS A 19 19.56 1.35 -14.36
CA LYS A 19 18.64 1.75 -15.45
C LYS A 19 17.20 1.28 -15.19
N ALA A 20 17.03 0.03 -14.73
CA ALA A 20 15.71 -0.50 -14.37
C ALA A 20 15.09 0.22 -13.15
N LEU A 21 15.91 0.59 -12.16
CA LEU A 21 15.49 1.41 -11.03
C LEU A 21 15.10 2.83 -11.48
N GLY A 22 15.67 3.33 -12.58
CA GLY A 22 15.58 4.73 -12.97
C GLY A 22 16.26 5.64 -11.95
N TYR A 23 17.34 5.15 -11.31
CA TYR A 23 18.13 5.85 -10.31
C TYR A 23 19.59 5.44 -10.40
N GLU A 24 20.50 6.39 -10.48
CA GLU A 24 21.94 6.18 -10.50
C GLU A 24 22.53 6.52 -9.13
N PHE A 25 23.18 5.54 -8.48
CA PHE A 25 23.79 5.71 -7.17
C PHE A 25 25.14 6.45 -7.28
N LYS A 26 25.34 7.43 -6.42
CA LYS A 26 26.63 8.08 -6.19
C LYS A 26 27.59 7.12 -5.50
N ASP A 27 27.08 6.41 -4.47
CA ASP A 27 27.78 5.32 -3.80
C ASP A 27 27.21 3.96 -4.21
N LYS A 28 27.84 3.31 -5.18
CA LYS A 28 27.47 1.96 -5.65
C LYS A 28 27.58 0.89 -4.54
N GLY A 29 28.33 1.15 -3.48
CA GLY A 29 28.43 0.27 -2.31
C GLY A 29 27.11 0.13 -1.56
N LEU A 30 26.31 1.21 -1.52
CA LEU A 30 24.95 1.16 -0.95
C LEU A 30 24.04 0.21 -1.73
N LEU A 31 24.06 0.27 -3.06
CA LEU A 31 23.28 -0.63 -3.90
C LEU A 31 23.74 -2.08 -3.74
N GLN A 32 25.06 -2.33 -3.73
CA GLN A 32 25.60 -3.68 -3.50
C GLN A 32 25.14 -4.24 -2.16
N LYS A 33 25.16 -3.44 -1.10
CA LYS A 33 24.68 -3.81 0.22
C LYS A 33 23.18 -4.11 0.21
N ALA A 34 22.37 -3.27 -0.43
CA ALA A 34 20.92 -3.47 -0.55
C ALA A 34 20.56 -4.79 -1.26
N LEU A 35 21.42 -5.26 -2.14
CA LEU A 35 21.26 -6.51 -2.88
C LEU A 35 22.00 -7.71 -2.24
N THR A 36 22.53 -7.60 -1.02
CA THR A 36 23.27 -8.67 -0.36
C THR A 36 22.44 -9.25 0.78
N HIS A 37 21.88 -10.43 0.57
CA HIS A 37 21.08 -11.15 1.57
C HIS A 37 21.97 -11.77 2.67
N SER A 38 21.41 -11.92 3.87
CA SER A 38 22.13 -12.48 5.04
C SER A 38 22.69 -13.89 4.81
N SER A 39 22.02 -14.71 4.01
CA SER A 39 22.53 -16.04 3.64
C SER A 39 23.85 -15.98 2.86
N TYR A 40 24.03 -14.96 2.02
CA TYR A 40 25.29 -14.73 1.32
C TYR A 40 26.40 -14.35 2.32
N CYS A 41 26.10 -13.43 3.23
CA CYS A 41 27.05 -13.02 4.27
C CYS A 41 27.50 -14.21 5.13
N SER A 42 26.55 -15.04 5.58
CA SER A 42 26.83 -16.23 6.39
C SER A 42 27.74 -17.22 5.66
N GLU A 43 27.50 -17.48 4.38
CA GLU A 43 28.31 -18.43 3.58
C GLU A 43 29.72 -17.93 3.31
N HIS A 44 29.89 -16.61 3.21
CA HIS A 44 31.20 -16.00 2.91
C HIS A 44 31.94 -15.47 4.15
N GLY A 45 31.48 -15.82 5.37
CA GLY A 45 32.10 -15.38 6.62
C GLY A 45 32.05 -13.87 6.83
N LEU A 46 31.11 -13.18 6.19
CA LEU A 46 30.89 -11.75 6.35
C LEU A 46 30.02 -11.47 7.58
N SER A 47 30.24 -10.32 8.20
CA SER A 47 29.37 -9.87 9.30
C SER A 47 27.93 -9.65 8.80
N GLY A 48 26.92 -10.00 9.62
CA GLY A 48 25.50 -9.70 9.35
C GLY A 48 25.23 -8.21 9.10
N ILE A 49 26.06 -7.32 9.65
CA ILE A 49 25.97 -5.87 9.39
C ILE A 49 26.19 -5.53 7.91
N GLN A 50 26.81 -6.40 7.14
CA GLN A 50 27.07 -6.25 5.71
C GLN A 50 25.89 -6.72 4.85
N SER A 51 24.89 -7.39 5.45
CA SER A 51 23.64 -7.75 4.78
C SER A 51 22.74 -6.54 4.56
N ASN A 52 21.68 -6.76 3.80
CA ASN A 52 20.66 -5.76 3.50
C ASN A 52 19.71 -5.44 4.67
N GLU A 53 19.65 -6.26 5.73
CA GLU A 53 18.67 -6.17 6.82
C GLU A 53 18.60 -4.77 7.48
N ARG A 54 19.73 -4.08 7.64
CA ARG A 54 19.73 -2.73 8.20
C ARG A 54 19.17 -1.67 7.24
N LEU A 55 19.36 -1.87 5.95
CA LEU A 55 18.78 -0.99 4.92
C LEU A 55 17.29 -1.28 4.77
N GLU A 56 16.87 -2.53 4.85
CA GLU A 56 15.47 -2.97 4.91
C GLU A 56 14.73 -2.29 6.07
N PHE A 57 15.23 -2.43 7.30
CA PHE A 57 14.64 -1.78 8.47
C PHE A 57 14.41 -0.28 8.26
N MET A 58 15.38 0.40 7.69
CA MET A 58 15.29 1.83 7.43
C MET A 58 14.33 2.13 6.26
N GLY A 59 14.41 1.32 5.20
CA GLY A 59 13.58 1.46 4.01
C GLY A 59 12.09 1.25 4.29
N ASP A 60 11.74 0.26 5.12
CA ASP A 60 10.37 0.07 5.62
C ASP A 60 9.83 1.34 6.29
N GLY A 61 10.62 1.94 7.20
CA GLY A 61 10.22 3.19 7.86
C GLY A 61 9.92 4.32 6.88
N TYR A 62 10.79 4.53 5.89
CA TYR A 62 10.58 5.58 4.86
C TYR A 62 9.46 5.23 3.91
N LEU A 63 9.32 3.99 3.46
CA LEU A 63 8.21 3.54 2.62
C LEU A 63 6.87 3.83 3.30
N ASN A 64 6.74 3.44 4.56
CA ASN A 64 5.53 3.69 5.36
C ASN A 64 5.22 5.19 5.49
N ALA A 65 6.22 6.02 5.77
CA ALA A 65 6.07 7.47 5.89
C ALA A 65 5.66 8.13 4.56
N ILE A 66 6.31 7.75 3.46
CA ILE A 66 6.03 8.28 2.12
C ILE A 66 4.60 7.91 1.68
N ILE A 67 4.21 6.64 1.80
CA ILE A 67 2.86 6.19 1.42
C ILE A 67 1.80 6.83 2.32
N ALA A 68 2.05 6.95 3.63
CA ALA A 68 1.13 7.63 4.55
C ALA A 68 0.91 9.09 4.16
N SER A 69 2.00 9.83 3.88
CA SER A 69 1.91 11.23 3.47
C SER A 69 1.19 11.42 2.15
N GLU A 70 1.42 10.54 1.17
CA GLU A 70 0.76 10.59 -0.13
C GLU A 70 -0.73 10.26 -0.03
N LEU A 71 -1.10 9.23 0.74
CA LEU A 71 -2.51 8.90 0.99
C LEU A 71 -3.24 10.05 1.73
N TYR A 72 -2.60 10.66 2.73
CA TYR A 72 -3.15 11.82 3.43
C TYR A 72 -3.43 12.98 2.46
N ARG A 73 -2.49 13.25 1.54
CA ARG A 73 -2.61 14.30 0.52
C ARG A 73 -3.71 14.01 -0.51
N LEU A 74 -3.91 12.75 -0.87
CA LEU A 74 -4.86 12.37 -1.94
C LEU A 74 -6.27 12.10 -1.41
N MET A 75 -6.42 11.73 -0.14
CA MET A 75 -7.65 11.17 0.43
C MET A 75 -8.21 12.05 1.55
N HIS A 76 -8.51 13.32 1.24
CA HIS A 76 -8.93 14.35 2.21
C HIS A 76 -10.17 13.99 3.04
N ASP A 77 -11.07 13.17 2.49
CA ASP A 77 -12.34 12.81 3.14
C ASP A 77 -12.32 11.42 3.80
N CYS A 78 -11.13 10.83 4.00
CA CYS A 78 -11.00 9.51 4.58
C CYS A 78 -10.64 9.58 6.07
N ALA A 79 -11.35 8.78 6.89
CA ALA A 79 -10.99 8.58 8.28
C ALA A 79 -9.64 7.88 8.42
N GLU A 80 -8.95 8.11 9.57
CA GLU A 80 -7.63 7.53 9.88
C GLU A 80 -7.59 6.01 9.66
N GLY A 81 -8.59 5.26 10.18
CA GLY A 81 -8.64 3.81 10.04
C GLY A 81 -8.69 3.33 8.58
N SER A 82 -9.25 4.13 7.64
CA SER A 82 -9.22 3.83 6.21
C SER A 82 -7.85 4.09 5.62
N LEU A 83 -7.21 5.21 5.98
CA LEU A 83 -5.85 5.53 5.55
C LEU A 83 -4.85 4.46 6.02
N SER A 84 -4.98 4.00 7.27
CA SER A 84 -4.12 2.94 7.83
C SER A 84 -4.30 1.60 7.10
N ARG A 85 -5.53 1.20 6.77
CA ARG A 85 -5.78 -0.01 5.96
C ARG A 85 -5.24 0.12 4.53
N MET A 86 -5.43 1.28 3.89
CA MET A 86 -4.88 1.57 2.56
C MET A 86 -3.37 1.45 2.56
N ARG A 87 -2.69 2.12 3.50
CA ARG A 87 -1.25 2.01 3.65
C ARG A 87 -0.83 0.56 3.81
N ALA A 88 -1.39 -0.17 4.77
CA ALA A 88 -1.05 -1.56 5.03
C ALA A 88 -1.17 -2.45 3.79
N SER A 89 -2.16 -2.22 2.91
CA SER A 89 -2.30 -3.01 1.68
C SER A 89 -1.29 -2.63 0.59
N ILE A 90 -0.79 -1.38 0.59
CA ILE A 90 0.22 -0.91 -0.37
C ILE A 90 1.61 -1.40 0.04
N VAL A 91 1.91 -1.40 1.36
CA VAL A 91 3.24 -1.74 1.88
C VAL A 91 3.37 -3.20 2.34
N CYS A 92 2.39 -4.07 2.08
CA CYS A 92 2.48 -5.47 2.45
C CYS A 92 3.47 -6.24 1.56
N GLU A 93 4.02 -7.32 2.09
CA GLU A 93 4.97 -8.22 1.41
C GLU A 93 4.52 -8.58 -0.02
N LYS A 94 3.23 -8.89 -0.23
CA LYS A 94 2.70 -9.21 -1.55
C LYS A 94 2.87 -8.06 -2.54
N SER A 95 2.56 -6.83 -2.13
CA SER A 95 2.67 -5.62 -2.95
C SER A 95 4.12 -5.27 -3.25
N LEU A 96 4.99 -5.38 -2.25
CA LEU A 96 6.45 -5.24 -2.41
C LEU A 96 7.00 -6.28 -3.38
N GLY A 97 6.54 -7.55 -3.28
CA GLY A 97 6.91 -8.60 -4.23
C GLY A 97 6.46 -8.31 -5.67
N GLU A 98 5.29 -7.65 -5.88
CA GLU A 98 4.87 -7.19 -7.21
C GLU A 98 5.86 -6.15 -7.77
N VAL A 99 6.29 -5.19 -6.95
CA VAL A 99 7.31 -4.19 -7.32
C VAL A 99 8.66 -4.87 -7.59
N GLY A 100 9.10 -5.78 -6.72
CA GLY A 100 10.35 -6.53 -6.88
C GLY A 100 10.37 -7.36 -8.17
N LYS A 101 9.23 -7.97 -8.53
CA LYS A 101 9.07 -8.71 -9.80
C LYS A 101 9.15 -7.78 -11.01
N LYS A 102 8.48 -6.62 -10.96
CA LYS A 102 8.54 -5.59 -12.02
C LYS A 102 9.97 -5.11 -12.26
N LEU A 103 10.73 -4.89 -11.19
CA LEU A 103 12.13 -4.48 -11.22
C LEU A 103 13.10 -5.64 -11.53
N LYS A 104 12.61 -6.88 -11.58
CA LYS A 104 13.43 -8.10 -11.69
C LYS A 104 14.54 -8.20 -10.63
N ILE A 105 14.29 -7.64 -9.44
CA ILE A 105 15.30 -7.49 -8.40
C ILE A 105 15.93 -8.82 -7.98
N GLY A 106 15.17 -9.92 -8.03
CA GLY A 106 15.66 -11.27 -7.73
C GLY A 106 16.82 -11.73 -8.62
N GLU A 107 17.00 -11.17 -9.81
CA GLU A 107 18.13 -11.49 -10.70
C GLU A 107 19.45 -10.92 -10.17
N TYR A 108 19.38 -9.85 -9.37
CA TYR A 108 20.53 -9.09 -8.89
C TYR A 108 20.89 -9.38 -7.44
N ILE A 109 20.00 -10.01 -6.65
CA ILE A 109 20.26 -10.32 -5.24
C ILE A 109 21.37 -11.38 -5.12
N LYS A 110 22.36 -11.10 -4.26
CA LYS A 110 23.39 -12.06 -3.83
C LYS A 110 22.81 -12.95 -2.74
N LEU A 111 22.75 -14.24 -3.00
CA LEU A 111 22.21 -15.27 -2.11
C LEU A 111 23.26 -16.36 -1.86
N GLY A 112 23.24 -16.95 -0.68
CA GLY A 112 24.02 -18.18 -0.40
C GLY A 112 23.50 -19.35 -1.24
N ARG A 113 24.33 -20.37 -1.47
CA ARG A 113 24.02 -21.54 -2.32
C ARG A 113 22.80 -22.31 -1.85
N GLY A 114 22.59 -22.40 -0.52
CA GLY A 114 21.42 -23.04 0.07
C GLY A 114 20.13 -22.31 -0.35
N GLU A 115 20.11 -20.98 -0.24
CA GLU A 115 18.96 -20.16 -0.60
C GLU A 115 18.72 -20.17 -2.12
N LEU A 116 19.78 -20.15 -2.94
CA LEU A 116 19.68 -20.28 -4.40
C LEU A 116 19.04 -21.59 -4.82
N LYS A 117 19.45 -22.73 -4.23
CA LYS A 117 18.89 -24.06 -4.51
C LYS A 117 17.41 -24.15 -4.15
N ASN A 118 16.98 -23.42 -3.12
CA ASN A 118 15.60 -23.36 -2.65
C ASN A 118 14.75 -22.30 -3.38
N GLY A 119 15.22 -21.79 -4.51
CA GLY A 119 14.50 -20.84 -5.34
C GLY A 119 14.43 -19.43 -4.77
N GLY A 120 15.37 -19.04 -3.91
CA GLY A 120 15.40 -17.77 -3.19
C GLY A 120 15.19 -16.52 -4.06
N ARG A 121 15.72 -16.54 -5.30
CA ARG A 121 15.51 -15.44 -6.28
C ARG A 121 14.04 -15.16 -6.61
N ARG A 122 13.12 -16.09 -6.36
CA ARG A 122 11.68 -15.99 -6.63
C ARG A 122 10.84 -15.94 -5.37
N LYS A 123 11.44 -16.05 -4.19
CA LYS A 123 10.73 -15.90 -2.92
C LYS A 123 10.25 -14.47 -2.75
N ILE A 124 8.97 -14.32 -2.46
CA ILE A 124 8.33 -13.00 -2.32
C ILE A 124 8.97 -12.23 -1.17
N SER A 125 9.20 -12.86 -0.02
CA SER A 125 9.83 -12.22 1.14
C SER A 125 11.20 -11.63 0.78
N ILE A 126 12.10 -12.42 0.20
CA ILE A 126 13.47 -11.97 -0.17
C ILE A 126 13.43 -10.80 -1.16
N THR A 127 12.50 -10.83 -2.13
CA THR A 127 12.36 -9.74 -3.10
C THR A 127 11.72 -8.51 -2.50
N ALA A 128 10.80 -8.67 -1.55
CA ALA A 128 10.19 -7.58 -0.80
C ALA A 128 11.22 -6.86 0.09
N ASP A 129 11.98 -7.60 0.89
CA ASP A 129 13.05 -7.08 1.75
C ASP A 129 14.11 -6.32 0.93
N ALA A 130 14.43 -6.84 -0.27
CA ALA A 130 15.36 -6.16 -1.16
C ALA A 130 14.79 -4.84 -1.74
N VAL A 131 13.48 -4.74 -2.01
CA VAL A 131 12.84 -3.48 -2.44
C VAL A 131 12.94 -2.45 -1.32
N GLU A 132 12.63 -2.81 -0.08
CA GLU A 132 12.79 -1.92 1.07
C GLU A 132 14.25 -1.49 1.26
N SER A 133 15.17 -2.45 1.14
CA SER A 133 16.61 -2.17 1.23
C SER A 133 17.09 -1.18 0.17
N VAL A 134 16.58 -1.27 -1.06
CA VAL A 134 16.87 -0.30 -2.14
C VAL A 134 16.31 1.08 -1.80
N ILE A 135 15.11 1.18 -1.22
CA ILE A 135 14.55 2.46 -0.76
C ILE A 135 15.44 3.07 0.30
N GLY A 136 15.87 2.29 1.29
CA GLY A 136 16.81 2.71 2.32
C GLY A 136 18.16 3.18 1.74
N ALA A 137 18.69 2.45 0.77
CA ALA A 137 19.93 2.82 0.07
C ALA A 137 19.81 4.15 -0.69
N ILE A 138 18.71 4.36 -1.45
CA ILE A 138 18.45 5.62 -2.15
C ILE A 138 18.36 6.79 -1.17
N PHE A 139 17.70 6.58 -0.02
CA PHE A 139 17.62 7.60 1.02
C PHE A 139 19.00 8.01 1.53
N LEU A 140 19.87 7.03 1.84
CA LEU A 140 21.24 7.32 2.30
C LEU A 140 22.08 8.02 1.23
N ASP A 141 21.88 7.65 -0.04
CA ASP A 141 22.66 8.17 -1.15
C ASP A 141 22.26 9.61 -1.53
N SER A 142 20.98 9.95 -1.48
CA SER A 142 20.46 11.21 -2.02
C SER A 142 19.29 11.83 -1.25
N GLY A 143 18.98 11.33 -0.06
CA GLY A 143 18.00 11.92 0.84
C GLY A 143 16.54 11.60 0.52
N TYR A 144 15.65 12.21 1.31
CA TYR A 144 14.23 11.91 1.33
C TYR A 144 13.53 12.13 -0.01
N GLU A 145 13.79 13.24 -0.70
CA GLU A 145 13.07 13.57 -1.94
C GLU A 145 13.34 12.54 -3.05
N LYS A 146 14.57 12.04 -3.16
CA LYS A 146 14.89 11.00 -4.14
C LYS A 146 14.28 9.65 -3.80
N ALA A 147 14.26 9.27 -2.52
CA ALA A 147 13.55 8.09 -2.07
C ALA A 147 12.03 8.21 -2.33
N ARG A 148 11.44 9.38 -2.06
CA ARG A 148 10.03 9.67 -2.33
C ARG A 148 9.70 9.58 -3.83
N GLU A 149 10.49 10.21 -4.71
CA GLU A 149 10.32 10.12 -6.16
C GLU A 149 10.34 8.66 -6.63
N PHE A 150 11.29 7.86 -6.13
CA PHE A 150 11.40 6.44 -6.45
C PHE A 150 10.17 5.66 -5.99
N VAL A 151 9.77 5.79 -4.73
CA VAL A 151 8.62 5.09 -4.15
C VAL A 151 7.35 5.45 -4.93
N LEU A 152 7.03 6.72 -5.12
CA LEU A 152 5.81 7.14 -5.80
C LEU A 152 5.76 6.64 -7.25
N ARG A 153 6.88 6.59 -7.95
CA ARG A 153 6.97 6.04 -9.30
C ARG A 153 6.75 4.54 -9.33
N GLN A 154 7.39 3.78 -8.45
CA GLN A 154 7.30 2.32 -8.47
C GLN A 154 5.96 1.80 -7.94
N PHE A 155 5.37 2.49 -6.98
CA PHE A 155 4.12 2.11 -6.33
C PHE A 155 2.87 2.80 -6.94
N SER A 156 3.01 3.61 -8.00
CA SER A 156 1.91 4.37 -8.62
C SER A 156 0.68 3.49 -8.92
N SER A 157 0.87 2.36 -9.59
CA SER A 157 -0.23 1.45 -9.94
C SER A 157 -0.90 0.79 -8.72
N LEU A 158 -0.14 0.58 -7.63
CA LEU A 158 -0.67 0.07 -6.37
C LEU A 158 -1.52 1.14 -5.68
N ILE A 159 -1.03 2.37 -5.64
CA ILE A 159 -1.74 3.53 -5.09
C ILE A 159 -3.04 3.77 -5.87
N GLU A 160 -2.98 3.81 -7.21
CA GLU A 160 -4.14 3.97 -8.06
C GLU A 160 -5.18 2.87 -7.85
N ARG A 161 -4.76 1.59 -7.80
CA ARG A 161 -5.62 0.44 -7.55
C ARG A 161 -6.35 0.55 -6.21
N VAL A 162 -5.66 1.03 -5.18
CA VAL A 162 -6.24 1.28 -3.86
C VAL A 162 -7.21 2.45 -3.90
N MET A 163 -6.93 3.50 -4.66
CA MET A 163 -7.81 4.66 -4.82
C MET A 163 -9.06 4.37 -5.65
N GLN A 164 -8.95 3.57 -6.73
CA GLN A 164 -10.05 3.30 -7.69
C GLN A 164 -11.14 2.39 -7.16
N GLY A 165 -11.02 1.84 -5.99
CA GLY A 165 -12.21 1.27 -5.40
C GLY A 165 -12.18 -0.18 -4.95
N ASN A 166 -11.05 -0.74 -4.66
CA ASN A 166 -11.02 -1.95 -3.83
C ASN A 166 -10.81 -1.64 -2.34
N PHE A 167 -10.56 -0.40 -1.98
CA PHE A 167 -10.77 0.06 -0.62
C PHE A 167 -12.21 0.55 -0.53
N GLU A 168 -13.04 -0.34 -0.06
CA GLU A 168 -14.35 0.01 0.45
C GLU A 168 -14.13 1.19 1.41
N ARG A 169 -14.40 2.42 0.92
CA ARG A 169 -14.61 3.52 1.87
C ARG A 169 -15.56 2.95 2.87
N ASP A 170 -15.16 2.86 4.12
CA ASP A 170 -15.99 2.28 5.16
C ASP A 170 -17.10 3.27 5.50
N TYR A 171 -17.95 3.47 4.48
CA TYR A 171 -19.11 4.36 4.61
C TYR A 171 -20.01 3.94 5.76
N LYS A 172 -19.94 2.66 6.16
CA LYS A 172 -20.70 2.17 7.31
C LYS A 172 -20.12 2.74 8.61
N THR A 173 -18.80 2.67 8.80
CA THR A 173 -18.13 3.28 9.95
C THR A 173 -18.25 4.78 9.94
N LEU A 174 -18.04 5.45 8.79
CA LEU A 174 -18.20 6.89 8.66
C LEU A 174 -19.65 7.34 8.98
N LEU A 175 -20.65 6.59 8.52
CA LEU A 175 -22.05 6.86 8.85
C LEU A 175 -22.30 6.67 10.34
N GLN A 176 -21.77 5.61 10.94
CA GLN A 176 -21.85 5.33 12.37
C GLN A 176 -21.24 6.45 13.20
N GLU A 177 -20.06 6.93 12.84
CA GLU A 177 -19.38 8.05 13.50
C GLU A 177 -20.16 9.36 13.33
N SER A 178 -20.66 9.65 12.11
CA SER A 178 -21.44 10.86 11.84
C SER A 178 -22.77 10.93 12.60
N LEU A 179 -23.32 9.76 12.98
CA LEU A 179 -24.56 9.65 13.73
C LEU A 179 -24.34 9.53 15.25
N ARG A 180 -23.15 9.11 15.70
CA ARG A 180 -22.75 9.05 17.12
C ARG A 180 -22.48 10.43 17.76
N ALA A 181 -22.35 11.48 16.97
CA ALA A 181 -22.14 12.85 17.48
C ALA A 181 -23.33 13.41 18.31
N GLY A 182 -24.43 12.67 18.42
CA GLY A 182 -25.53 12.93 19.38
C GLY A 182 -25.56 11.80 20.43
N ARG A 183 -25.59 12.16 21.68
CA ARG A 183 -25.39 11.38 22.94
C ARG A 183 -26.23 10.09 23.15
N GLU A 184 -26.75 9.43 22.14
CA GLU A 184 -27.56 8.21 22.30
C GLU A 184 -27.02 7.08 21.42
N THR A 185 -27.05 5.85 21.95
CA THR A 185 -26.73 4.57 21.29
C THR A 185 -27.82 4.19 20.27
N ARG A 186 -27.99 4.99 19.24
CA ARG A 186 -28.96 4.72 18.19
C ARG A 186 -28.43 3.68 17.20
N LYS A 187 -29.25 2.67 16.89
CA LYS A 187 -28.85 1.56 16.04
C LYS A 187 -29.14 1.86 14.58
N ILE A 188 -28.09 1.84 13.75
CA ILE A 188 -28.24 1.83 12.30
C ILE A 188 -28.54 0.40 11.87
N LYS A 189 -29.57 0.23 11.05
CA LYS A 189 -29.88 -1.03 10.40
C LYS A 189 -29.74 -0.91 8.90
N TYR A 190 -29.26 -1.97 8.27
CA TYR A 190 -29.27 -2.13 6.83
C TYR A 190 -30.31 -3.16 6.47
N VAL A 191 -31.35 -2.72 5.77
CA VAL A 191 -32.52 -3.54 5.45
C VAL A 191 -32.48 -3.89 3.97
N LEU A 192 -32.54 -5.19 3.67
CA LEU A 192 -32.67 -5.68 2.31
C LEU A 192 -34.11 -5.47 1.86
N ASP A 193 -34.33 -4.63 0.85
CA ASP A 193 -35.64 -4.38 0.28
C ASP A 193 -36.06 -5.47 -0.69
N ARG A 194 -35.16 -5.82 -1.64
CA ARG A 194 -35.42 -6.82 -2.66
C ARG A 194 -34.14 -7.30 -3.31
N THR A 195 -34.28 -8.38 -4.09
CA THR A 195 -33.23 -8.93 -4.93
C THR A 195 -33.78 -9.13 -6.33
N GLU A 196 -33.05 -8.73 -7.36
CA GLU A 196 -33.46 -8.84 -8.76
C GLU A 196 -32.38 -9.57 -9.57
N GLY A 197 -32.81 -10.28 -10.64
CA GLY A 197 -31.92 -11.00 -11.54
C GLY A 197 -31.78 -12.49 -11.25
N PRO A 198 -31.19 -13.27 -12.19
CA PRO A 198 -30.99 -14.70 -12.06
C PRO A 198 -29.95 -15.01 -10.99
N ASP A 199 -29.92 -16.27 -10.51
CA ASP A 199 -29.06 -16.72 -9.40
C ASP A 199 -27.57 -16.41 -9.59
N HIS A 200 -27.07 -16.42 -10.81
CA HIS A 200 -25.68 -16.15 -11.17
C HIS A 200 -25.38 -14.66 -11.38
N ASP A 201 -26.40 -13.79 -11.41
CA ASP A 201 -26.23 -12.33 -11.60
C ASP A 201 -27.22 -11.50 -10.79
N LYS A 202 -27.39 -11.84 -9.50
CA LYS A 202 -28.27 -11.14 -8.57
C LYS A 202 -27.81 -9.70 -8.30
N THR A 203 -28.79 -8.81 -8.25
CA THR A 203 -28.59 -7.44 -7.76
C THR A 203 -29.40 -7.24 -6.49
N PHE A 204 -28.73 -6.79 -5.45
CA PHE A 204 -29.30 -6.53 -4.12
C PHE A 204 -29.65 -5.06 -3.98
N PHE A 205 -30.83 -4.76 -3.38
CA PHE A 205 -31.29 -3.41 -3.08
C PHE A 205 -31.46 -3.30 -1.56
N VAL A 206 -30.77 -2.34 -0.96
CA VAL A 206 -30.71 -2.13 0.49
C VAL A 206 -30.97 -0.66 0.79
N HIS A 207 -31.66 -0.39 1.90
CA HIS A 207 -31.69 0.95 2.48
C HIS A 207 -31.09 0.98 3.90
N VAL A 208 -30.68 2.16 4.32
CA VAL A 208 -30.30 2.46 5.70
C VAL A 208 -31.56 2.85 6.47
N GLU A 209 -31.77 2.23 7.61
CA GLU A 209 -32.80 2.64 8.58
C GLU A 209 -32.12 3.20 9.84
N PHE A 210 -32.53 4.37 10.25
CA PHE A 210 -32.08 5.02 11.47
C PHE A 210 -33.29 5.51 12.27
N ASP A 211 -33.46 4.94 13.48
CA ASP A 211 -34.63 5.17 14.34
C ASP A 211 -35.99 4.98 13.64
N GLY A 212 -36.09 3.96 12.78
CA GLY A 212 -37.30 3.66 12.03
C GLY A 212 -37.53 4.55 10.79
N VAL A 213 -36.64 5.53 10.54
CA VAL A 213 -36.69 6.38 9.35
C VAL A 213 -35.80 5.81 8.26
N LYS A 214 -36.36 5.59 7.08
CA LYS A 214 -35.61 5.21 5.89
C LYS A 214 -34.79 6.39 5.39
N MET A 215 -33.50 6.11 5.16
CA MET A 215 -32.53 7.10 4.66
C MET A 215 -32.03 6.70 3.26
N GLY A 216 -30.73 6.78 3.00
CA GLY A 216 -30.16 6.48 1.70
C GLY A 216 -30.35 5.04 1.23
N TYR A 217 -30.44 4.87 -0.08
CA TYR A 217 -30.62 3.59 -0.76
C TYR A 217 -29.33 3.20 -1.48
N GLY A 218 -29.10 1.87 -1.60
CA GLY A 218 -27.96 1.33 -2.32
C GLY A 218 -28.31 0.06 -3.07
N ARG A 219 -27.63 -0.13 -4.18
CA ARG A 219 -27.70 -1.36 -4.98
C ARG A 219 -26.29 -1.92 -5.20
N GLY A 220 -26.15 -3.23 -5.36
CA GLY A 220 -24.87 -3.87 -5.64
C GLY A 220 -25.03 -5.33 -6.03
N LYS A 221 -23.97 -5.92 -6.57
CA LYS A 221 -23.91 -7.34 -6.95
C LYS A 221 -23.74 -8.28 -5.74
N SER A 222 -23.48 -7.72 -4.56
CA SER A 222 -23.51 -8.41 -3.29
C SER A 222 -24.27 -7.56 -2.26
N LYS A 223 -24.78 -8.25 -1.21
CA LYS A 223 -25.45 -7.57 -0.06
C LYS A 223 -24.48 -6.53 0.56
N LYS A 224 -23.21 -6.88 0.74
CA LYS A 224 -22.18 -6.00 1.30
C LYS A 224 -21.97 -4.75 0.46
N GLU A 225 -21.96 -4.87 -0.86
CA GLU A 225 -21.84 -3.75 -1.79
C GLU A 225 -23.07 -2.83 -1.75
N ALA A 226 -24.28 -3.42 -1.74
CA ALA A 226 -25.53 -2.66 -1.63
C ALA A 226 -25.61 -1.87 -0.32
N GLU A 227 -25.25 -2.50 0.81
CA GLU A 227 -25.20 -1.84 2.13
C GLU A 227 -24.19 -0.68 2.16
N ARG A 228 -23.00 -0.86 1.57
CA ARG A 228 -21.98 0.19 1.43
C ARG A 228 -22.49 1.38 0.63
N ASN A 229 -23.14 1.10 -0.51
CA ASN A 229 -23.69 2.15 -1.38
C ASN A 229 -24.83 2.91 -0.72
N ALA A 230 -25.66 2.24 0.08
CA ALA A 230 -26.71 2.87 0.90
C ALA A 230 -26.11 3.81 1.96
N ALA A 231 -25.05 3.39 2.66
CA ALA A 231 -24.33 4.23 3.61
C ALA A 231 -23.73 5.48 2.94
N CYS A 232 -23.12 5.29 1.76
CA CYS A 232 -22.54 6.39 0.96
C CYS A 232 -23.61 7.43 0.60
N GLN A 233 -24.77 6.98 0.10
CA GLN A 233 -25.87 7.87 -0.26
C GLN A 233 -26.37 8.64 0.96
N THR A 234 -26.60 7.97 2.09
CA THR A 234 -27.03 8.59 3.34
C THR A 234 -26.09 9.72 3.79
N LEU A 235 -24.76 9.50 3.68
CA LEU A 235 -23.78 10.52 4.04
C LEU A 235 -23.81 11.74 3.11
N LYS A 236 -24.04 11.54 1.80
CA LYS A 236 -24.16 12.62 0.82
C LYS A 236 -25.39 13.49 1.10
N ASP A 237 -26.53 12.86 1.32
CA ASP A 237 -27.78 13.55 1.59
C ASP A 237 -27.70 14.40 2.85
N ARG A 238 -27.04 13.91 3.91
CA ARG A 238 -26.83 14.68 5.15
C ARG A 238 -25.88 15.86 4.97
N LYS A 239 -24.82 15.74 4.16
CA LYS A 239 -23.93 16.86 3.84
C LYS A 239 -24.72 17.97 3.11
N SER A 240 -25.54 17.61 2.14
CA SER A 240 -26.38 18.56 1.40
C SER A 240 -27.38 19.30 2.29
N THR A 241 -28.00 18.57 3.23
CA THR A 241 -28.97 19.16 4.18
C THR A 241 -28.30 20.12 5.17
N ARG A 242 -27.07 19.82 5.62
CA ARG A 242 -26.32 20.73 6.52
C ARG A 242 -25.88 22.02 5.82
N LEU A 243 -25.45 21.93 4.56
CA LEU A 243 -25.07 23.10 3.77
C LEU A 243 -26.26 24.03 3.51
N ASN A 244 -27.45 23.48 3.24
CA ASN A 244 -28.67 24.28 3.04
C ASN A 244 -29.16 24.92 4.34
N SER A 245 -28.97 24.28 5.50
CA SER A 245 -29.39 24.87 6.79
C SER A 245 -28.44 25.97 7.28
N SER A 246 -27.16 25.97 6.92
CA SER A 246 -26.23 27.05 7.25
C SER A 246 -26.47 28.30 6.40
N HIS A 247 -26.87 28.18 5.15
CA HIS A 247 -27.24 29.32 4.30
C HIS A 247 -28.54 29.98 4.67
N LEU A 248 -29.46 29.25 5.32
CA LEU A 248 -30.75 29.82 5.81
C LEU A 248 -30.62 30.48 7.18
N ALA A 249 -29.53 30.29 7.90
CA ALA A 249 -29.27 30.91 9.19
C ALA A 249 -28.46 32.22 9.09
N GLU A 250 -27.96 32.57 7.91
CA GLU A 250 -27.21 33.81 7.62
C GLU A 250 -28.02 34.85 6.81
N SER A 251 -29.29 34.59 6.54
CA SER A 251 -30.24 35.49 5.92
C SER A 251 -31.31 35.95 6.93
#